data_48d48747bb79a99d5dcf988c5df35ff5
#
_entry.id   48d48747bb79a99d5dcf988c5df35ff5
#
_cell.length_a   1.000
_cell.length_b   1.000
_cell.length_c   1.000
_cell.angle_alpha   90.00
_cell.angle_beta   90.00
_cell.angle_gamma   90.00
#
_symmetry.space_group_name_H-M   'P 1'
#
loop_
_entity.id
_entity.type
_entity.pdbx_description
1 polymer ?
#
loop_
_entity_poly.entity_id
_entity_poly.type
_entity_poly.pdbx_seq_one_letter_code
_entity_poly.pdbx_strand_id
1 'polypeptide(L)'
;MERQQYVERCSELFAVGGYAGVRAAAEAGLEEFGPDPVLFRWLGQAHVAEDEDDHDREAEAAYRKGLALAPDDLGLLVSYWELCLRSDSFEYPERARRAVVLKEKIEELAPPGSAERERVDDATGWAGRGYWDDLNAGAARGQAEQEALAEQSELVTDALRRAARGEPGEDPGEDLRAAELAAAVELLQGARNAPLRLLLAHRGEAYVLTFIASFGLNKALVWSGVLDFSLWGWLFWVPVLVAEAKLRQAKRLAQQRVIARIQARHDEMGLPDSQPESKRL
;
A
#
# COMPACT_ATOMS: atom_id res chain seq x y z
N MET A 1 17.81 -21.73 12.75
CA MET A 1 16.49 -21.20 12.42
C MET A 1 16.05 -21.78 11.08
N GLU A 2 14.76 -21.89 10.77
CA GLU A 2 14.37 -22.39 9.45
C GLU A 2 14.19 -21.24 8.47
N ARG A 3 14.64 -21.39 7.22
CA ARG A 3 14.46 -20.42 6.11
C ARG A 3 13.01 -19.93 6.01
N GLN A 4 12.04 -20.82 6.23
CA GLN A 4 10.61 -20.53 6.14
C GLN A 4 10.15 -19.41 7.09
N GLN A 5 10.75 -19.30 8.27
CA GLN A 5 10.43 -18.27 9.26
C GLN A 5 10.79 -16.86 8.76
N TYR A 6 11.90 -16.71 8.00
CA TYR A 6 12.23 -15.43 7.36
C TYR A 6 11.23 -15.04 6.27
N VAL A 7 10.79 -16.02 5.47
CA VAL A 7 9.78 -15.80 4.42
C VAL A 7 8.44 -15.38 5.03
N GLU A 8 7.99 -16.03 6.09
CA GLU A 8 6.77 -15.70 6.82
C GLU A 8 6.86 -14.30 7.43
N ARG A 9 7.98 -13.99 8.07
CA ARG A 9 8.23 -12.66 8.63
C ARG A 9 8.20 -11.57 7.54
N CYS A 10 8.83 -11.81 6.38
CA CYS A 10 8.75 -10.89 5.25
C CYS A 10 7.30 -10.65 4.81
N SER A 11 6.52 -11.72 4.68
CA SER A 11 5.11 -11.65 4.28
C SER A 11 4.26 -10.85 5.29
N GLU A 12 4.38 -11.15 6.59
CA GLU A 12 3.65 -10.45 7.64
C GLU A 12 3.99 -8.96 7.70
N LEU A 13 5.29 -8.62 7.66
CA LEU A 13 5.73 -7.23 7.67
C LEU A 13 5.31 -6.48 6.40
N PHE A 14 5.35 -7.13 5.24
CA PHE A 14 4.93 -6.53 3.98
C PHE A 14 3.43 -6.21 4.00
N ALA A 15 2.59 -7.11 4.49
CA ALA A 15 1.15 -6.92 4.60
C ALA A 15 0.74 -5.69 5.42
N VAL A 16 1.59 -5.28 6.37
CA VAL A 16 1.34 -4.10 7.22
C VAL A 16 2.15 -2.86 6.80
N GLY A 17 2.85 -2.92 5.65
CA GLY A 17 3.66 -1.81 5.13
C GLY A 17 4.96 -1.57 5.91
N GLY A 18 5.47 -2.57 6.59
CA GLY A 18 6.73 -2.52 7.34
C GLY A 18 7.95 -2.80 6.45
N TYR A 19 8.09 -2.11 5.32
CA TYR A 19 9.05 -2.44 4.25
C TYR A 19 10.51 -2.45 4.71
N ALA A 20 10.93 -1.51 5.55
CA ALA A 20 12.27 -1.53 6.15
C ALA A 20 12.53 -2.82 6.95
N GLY A 21 11.52 -3.31 7.67
CA GLY A 21 11.56 -4.59 8.39
C GLY A 21 11.64 -5.80 7.44
N VAL A 22 10.94 -5.72 6.29
CA VAL A 22 11.01 -6.77 5.25
C VAL A 22 12.44 -6.86 4.69
N ARG A 23 13.06 -5.71 4.36
CA ARG A 23 14.45 -5.70 3.88
C ARG A 23 15.40 -6.33 4.89
N ALA A 24 15.33 -5.87 6.14
CA ALA A 24 16.20 -6.40 7.19
C ALA A 24 15.99 -7.91 7.41
N ALA A 25 14.75 -8.40 7.37
CA ALA A 25 14.45 -9.83 7.50
C ALA A 25 14.98 -10.64 6.30
N ALA A 26 14.78 -10.12 5.07
CA ALA A 26 15.28 -10.78 3.87
C ALA A 26 16.81 -10.81 3.81
N GLU A 27 17.49 -9.71 4.17
CA GLU A 27 18.95 -9.62 4.24
C GLU A 27 19.52 -10.59 5.30
N ALA A 28 18.94 -10.63 6.50
CA ALA A 28 19.33 -11.56 7.54
C ALA A 28 19.17 -13.03 7.10
N GLY A 29 18.07 -13.34 6.39
CA GLY A 29 17.87 -14.67 5.82
C GLY A 29 18.90 -15.02 4.74
N LEU A 30 19.25 -14.05 3.87
CA LEU A 30 20.29 -14.21 2.85
C LEU A 30 21.68 -14.38 3.46
N GLU A 31 21.96 -13.72 4.58
CA GLU A 31 23.21 -13.87 5.32
C GLU A 31 23.32 -15.25 5.97
N GLU A 32 22.24 -15.76 6.58
CA GLU A 32 22.25 -17.04 7.29
C GLU A 32 22.21 -18.25 6.34
N PHE A 33 21.38 -18.21 5.28
CA PHE A 33 21.15 -19.36 4.38
C PHE A 33 21.86 -19.26 3.03
N GLY A 34 22.44 -18.10 2.74
CA GLY A 34 23.02 -17.81 1.42
C GLY A 34 21.97 -17.33 0.41
N PRO A 35 22.36 -17.21 -0.87
CA PRO A 35 21.51 -16.71 -1.93
C PRO A 35 20.23 -17.55 -2.10
N ASP A 36 19.07 -16.91 -2.01
CA ASP A 36 17.74 -17.53 -2.11
C ASP A 36 16.81 -16.69 -2.98
N PRO A 37 16.15 -17.26 -4.01
CA PRO A 37 15.32 -16.53 -4.95
C PRO A 37 14.09 -15.89 -4.27
N VAL A 38 13.49 -16.55 -3.29
CA VAL A 38 12.30 -16.02 -2.59
C VAL A 38 12.67 -14.82 -1.70
N LEU A 39 13.79 -14.88 -1.00
CA LEU A 39 14.28 -13.77 -0.20
C LEU A 39 14.69 -12.58 -1.08
N PHE A 40 15.32 -12.82 -2.24
CA PHE A 40 15.58 -11.74 -3.21
C PHE A 40 14.29 -11.13 -3.76
N ARG A 41 13.24 -11.91 -3.96
CA ARG A 41 11.93 -11.37 -4.33
C ARG A 41 11.38 -10.43 -3.27
N TRP A 42 11.37 -10.84 -2.00
CA TRP A 42 10.91 -10.01 -0.89
C TRP A 42 11.73 -8.72 -0.75
N LEU A 43 13.05 -8.83 -0.90
CA LEU A 43 13.94 -7.68 -0.87
C LEU A 43 13.60 -6.68 -1.98
N GLY A 44 13.42 -7.16 -3.21
CA GLY A 44 13.03 -6.32 -4.34
C GLY A 44 11.64 -5.69 -4.16
N GLN A 45 10.65 -6.46 -3.71
CA GLN A 45 9.30 -5.94 -3.46
C GLN A 45 9.28 -4.87 -2.37
N ALA A 46 10.09 -5.03 -1.32
CA ALA A 46 10.19 -4.05 -0.26
C ALA A 46 10.79 -2.71 -0.75
N HIS A 47 11.82 -2.77 -1.60
CA HIS A 47 12.38 -1.58 -2.24
C HIS A 47 11.33 -0.88 -3.12
N VAL A 48 10.63 -1.61 -4.00
CA VAL A 48 9.58 -1.05 -4.87
C VAL A 48 8.46 -0.39 -4.07
N ALA A 49 8.11 -0.94 -2.91
CA ALA A 49 6.99 -0.46 -2.11
C ALA A 49 7.32 0.81 -1.29
N GLU A 50 8.59 1.13 -1.10
CA GLU A 50 9.02 2.38 -0.45
C GLU A 50 8.91 3.61 -1.36
N ASP A 51 8.75 3.40 -2.68
CA ASP A 51 8.44 4.46 -3.69
C ASP A 51 9.43 5.65 -3.69
N GLU A 52 10.72 5.38 -3.44
CA GLU A 52 11.79 6.36 -3.57
C GLU A 52 12.62 6.01 -4.80
N ASP A 53 12.99 7.01 -5.61
CA ASP A 53 13.68 6.84 -6.91
C ASP A 53 14.97 6.00 -6.83
N ASP A 54 15.70 6.11 -5.70
CA ASP A 54 16.94 5.36 -5.49
C ASP A 54 16.68 3.87 -5.24
N HIS A 55 15.52 3.51 -4.69
CA HIS A 55 15.17 2.13 -4.34
C HIS A 55 14.83 1.24 -5.55
N ASP A 56 14.47 1.83 -6.67
CA ASP A 56 14.19 1.08 -7.91
C ASP A 56 15.42 0.33 -8.46
N ARG A 57 16.62 0.88 -8.24
CA ARG A 57 17.88 0.23 -8.66
C ARG A 57 18.22 -0.96 -7.78
N GLU A 58 18.03 -0.83 -6.48
CA GLU A 58 18.21 -1.90 -5.51
C GLU A 58 17.20 -3.03 -5.76
N ALA A 59 15.93 -2.68 -6.04
CA ALA A 59 14.90 -3.64 -6.40
C ALA A 59 15.29 -4.41 -7.67
N GLU A 60 15.70 -3.72 -8.73
CA GLU A 60 16.16 -4.35 -9.97
C GLU A 60 17.35 -5.29 -9.73
N ALA A 61 18.32 -4.86 -8.90
CA ALA A 61 19.48 -5.68 -8.56
C ALA A 61 19.07 -6.96 -7.80
N ALA A 62 18.12 -6.86 -6.87
CA ALA A 62 17.60 -8.00 -6.13
C ALA A 62 16.87 -8.99 -7.05
N TYR A 63 15.96 -8.51 -7.92
CA TYR A 63 15.25 -9.38 -8.86
C TYR A 63 16.21 -10.08 -9.83
N ARG A 64 17.22 -9.38 -10.34
CA ARG A 64 18.22 -9.99 -11.23
C ARG A 64 19.04 -11.08 -10.53
N LYS A 65 19.41 -10.87 -9.25
CA LYS A 65 20.08 -11.91 -8.45
C LYS A 65 19.17 -13.12 -8.24
N GLY A 66 17.90 -12.90 -7.91
CA GLY A 66 16.92 -13.97 -7.76
C GLY A 66 16.73 -14.77 -9.04
N LEU A 67 16.55 -14.10 -10.18
CA LEU A 67 16.39 -14.76 -11.51
C LEU A 67 17.66 -15.44 -12.00
N ALA A 68 18.84 -15.04 -11.54
CA ALA A 68 20.08 -15.77 -11.82
C ALA A 68 20.11 -17.15 -11.13
N LEU A 69 19.41 -17.32 -10.02
CA LEU A 69 19.27 -18.57 -9.28
C LEU A 69 18.09 -19.42 -9.79
N ALA A 70 16.98 -18.75 -10.09
CA ALA A 70 15.73 -19.38 -10.53
C ALA A 70 15.18 -18.61 -11.75
N PRO A 71 15.68 -18.90 -12.97
CA PRO A 71 15.33 -18.13 -14.18
C PRO A 71 13.85 -18.18 -14.54
N ASP A 72 13.14 -19.23 -14.12
CA ASP A 72 11.74 -19.50 -14.47
C ASP A 72 10.79 -19.32 -13.27
N ASP A 73 11.26 -18.67 -12.20
CA ASP A 73 10.40 -18.32 -11.06
C ASP A 73 9.39 -17.23 -11.46
N LEU A 74 8.14 -17.62 -11.61
CA LEU A 74 7.04 -16.75 -12.04
C LEU A 74 6.84 -15.56 -11.11
N GLY A 75 6.98 -15.75 -9.79
CA GLY A 75 6.84 -14.68 -8.82
C GLY A 75 7.89 -13.59 -8.99
N LEU A 76 9.15 -13.97 -9.25
CA LEU A 76 10.24 -13.04 -9.56
C LEU A 76 10.03 -12.36 -10.91
N LEU A 77 9.65 -13.11 -11.94
CA LEU A 77 9.42 -12.59 -13.28
C LEU A 77 8.32 -11.51 -13.25
N VAL A 78 7.20 -11.80 -12.62
CA VAL A 78 6.07 -10.84 -12.49
C VAL A 78 6.47 -9.62 -11.68
N SER A 79 7.12 -9.80 -10.53
CA SER A 79 7.55 -8.65 -9.70
C SER A 79 8.55 -7.74 -10.43
N TYR A 80 9.47 -8.32 -11.20
CA TYR A 80 10.42 -7.55 -12.01
C TYR A 80 9.75 -6.86 -13.20
N TRP A 81 8.81 -7.55 -13.84
CA TRP A 81 8.01 -6.98 -14.92
C TRP A 81 7.19 -5.76 -14.45
N GLU A 82 6.55 -5.84 -13.29
CA GLU A 82 5.80 -4.73 -12.69
C GLU A 82 6.69 -3.52 -12.41
N LEU A 83 7.90 -3.73 -11.88
CA LEU A 83 8.88 -2.66 -11.71
C LEU A 83 9.21 -1.99 -13.06
N CYS A 84 9.46 -2.79 -14.10
CA CYS A 84 9.78 -2.29 -15.43
C CYS A 84 8.62 -1.54 -16.06
N LEU A 85 7.38 -1.96 -15.82
CA LEU A 85 6.17 -1.34 -16.35
C LEU A 85 5.87 0.03 -15.71
N ARG A 86 6.20 0.20 -14.43
CA ARG A 86 6.01 1.47 -13.69
C ARG A 86 7.02 2.55 -14.08
N SER A 87 8.16 2.15 -14.63
CA SER A 87 9.25 3.09 -14.97
C SER A 87 8.88 3.94 -16.18
N ASP A 88 9.24 5.22 -16.16
CA ASP A 88 9.08 6.10 -17.31
C ASP A 88 9.93 5.58 -18.48
N SER A 89 9.25 5.32 -19.60
CA SER A 89 9.90 4.75 -20.81
C SER A 89 10.88 5.71 -21.49
N PHE A 90 10.76 7.02 -21.26
CA PHE A 90 11.68 8.03 -21.77
C PHE A 90 12.94 8.10 -20.93
N GLU A 91 12.81 8.01 -19.63
CA GLU A 91 13.94 8.08 -18.69
C GLU A 91 14.67 6.74 -18.60
N TYR A 92 13.94 5.62 -18.62
CA TYR A 92 14.46 4.26 -18.48
C TYR A 92 14.11 3.34 -19.67
N PRO A 93 14.59 3.63 -20.90
CA PRO A 93 14.20 2.87 -22.09
C PRO A 93 14.62 1.40 -22.05
N GLU A 94 15.65 1.05 -21.26
CA GLU A 94 16.08 -0.33 -21.05
C GLU A 94 15.05 -1.14 -20.25
N ARG A 95 14.40 -0.53 -19.26
CA ARG A 95 13.34 -1.18 -18.49
C ARG A 95 12.11 -1.41 -19.36
N ALA A 96 11.74 -0.44 -20.20
CA ALA A 96 10.63 -0.60 -21.14
C ALA A 96 10.85 -1.79 -22.10
N ARG A 97 12.06 -1.92 -22.67
CA ARG A 97 12.41 -3.09 -23.52
C ARG A 97 12.36 -4.40 -22.73
N ARG A 98 12.84 -4.38 -21.51
CA ARG A 98 12.85 -5.56 -20.63
C ARG A 98 11.45 -5.99 -20.24
N ALA A 99 10.52 -5.05 -20.03
CA ALA A 99 9.12 -5.37 -19.76
C ALA A 99 8.49 -6.23 -20.85
N VAL A 100 8.80 -5.98 -22.13
CA VAL A 100 8.32 -6.80 -23.25
C VAL A 100 8.85 -8.23 -23.14
N VAL A 101 10.15 -8.39 -22.94
CA VAL A 101 10.80 -9.72 -22.86
C VAL A 101 10.30 -10.51 -21.64
N LEU A 102 10.16 -9.84 -20.49
CA LEU A 102 9.64 -10.48 -19.28
C LEU A 102 8.19 -10.92 -19.47
N LYS A 103 7.37 -10.10 -20.12
CA LYS A 103 5.98 -10.43 -20.42
C LYS A 103 5.87 -11.69 -21.28
N GLU A 104 6.60 -11.74 -22.40
CA GLU A 104 6.64 -12.91 -23.28
C GLU A 104 7.02 -14.18 -22.50
N LYS A 105 8.03 -14.09 -21.65
CA LYS A 105 8.46 -15.22 -20.81
C LYS A 105 7.41 -15.63 -19.79
N ILE A 106 6.73 -14.69 -19.14
CA ILE A 106 5.63 -14.99 -18.21
C ILE A 106 4.49 -15.67 -18.98
N GLU A 107 4.15 -15.17 -20.17
CA GLU A 107 3.10 -15.74 -21.00
C GLU A 107 3.40 -17.17 -21.48
N GLU A 108 4.67 -17.50 -21.68
CA GLU A 108 5.12 -18.85 -22.01
C GLU A 108 5.02 -19.81 -20.82
N LEU A 109 5.39 -19.35 -19.62
CA LEU A 109 5.52 -20.19 -18.44
C LEU A 109 4.23 -20.27 -17.60
N ALA A 110 3.46 -19.19 -17.55
CA ALA A 110 2.26 -19.11 -16.71
C ALA A 110 1.05 -19.74 -17.40
N PRO A 111 0.40 -20.74 -16.77
CA PRO A 111 -0.83 -21.35 -17.31
C PRO A 111 -1.94 -20.29 -17.43
N PRO A 112 -2.83 -20.40 -18.43
CA PRO A 112 -4.04 -19.58 -18.49
C PRO A 112 -4.86 -19.71 -17.19
N GLY A 113 -5.27 -18.57 -16.61
CA GLY A 113 -6.04 -18.51 -15.35
C GLY A 113 -5.20 -18.68 -14.07
N SER A 114 -3.85 -18.68 -14.16
CA SER A 114 -3.01 -18.57 -12.98
C SER A 114 -2.99 -17.13 -12.47
N ALA A 115 -2.74 -16.95 -11.17
CA ALA A 115 -2.67 -15.63 -10.54
C ALA A 115 -1.63 -14.72 -11.19
N GLU A 116 -0.50 -15.28 -11.61
CA GLU A 116 0.54 -14.56 -12.33
C GLU A 116 0.10 -14.09 -13.71
N ARG A 117 -0.66 -14.95 -14.41
CA ARG A 117 -1.22 -14.61 -15.73
C ARG A 117 -2.30 -13.53 -15.61
N GLU A 118 -3.19 -13.65 -14.65
CA GLU A 118 -4.24 -12.66 -14.36
C GLU A 118 -3.63 -11.29 -14.04
N ARG A 119 -2.56 -11.23 -13.24
CA ARG A 119 -1.85 -9.97 -12.94
C ARG A 119 -1.28 -9.30 -14.20
N VAL A 120 -0.73 -10.08 -15.14
CA VAL A 120 -0.23 -9.55 -16.41
C VAL A 120 -1.36 -9.09 -17.31
N ASP A 121 -2.43 -9.86 -17.41
CA ASP A 121 -3.60 -9.55 -18.24
C ASP A 121 -4.32 -8.30 -17.70
N ASP A 122 -4.48 -8.16 -16.41
CA ASP A 122 -5.07 -6.97 -15.75
C ASP A 122 -4.24 -5.72 -16.01
N ALA A 123 -2.94 -5.77 -15.79
CA ALA A 123 -2.07 -4.61 -15.97
C ALA A 123 -1.95 -4.22 -17.46
N THR A 124 -1.97 -5.18 -18.39
CA THR A 124 -1.97 -4.88 -19.82
C THR A 124 -3.34 -4.52 -20.37
N GLY A 125 -4.40 -5.06 -19.81
CA GLY A 125 -5.79 -4.72 -20.14
C GLY A 125 -6.13 -3.25 -19.84
N TRP A 126 -5.45 -2.64 -18.88
CA TRP A 126 -5.57 -1.21 -18.57
C TRP A 126 -5.08 -0.32 -19.71
N ALA A 127 -3.99 -0.68 -20.36
CA ALA A 127 -3.40 0.09 -21.45
C ALA A 127 -4.23 0.08 -22.76
N GLY A 128 -5.17 -0.87 -22.89
CA GLY A 128 -5.99 -1.04 -24.12
C GLY A 128 -7.47 -0.71 -23.94
N ARG A 129 -7.94 -0.42 -22.74
CA ARG A 129 -9.35 -0.08 -22.49
C ARG A 129 -9.62 1.38 -22.82
N GLY A 130 -10.58 1.63 -23.69
CA GLY A 130 -11.02 2.97 -24.01
C GLY A 130 -11.80 3.60 -22.84
N TYR A 131 -11.79 4.93 -22.77
CA TYR A 131 -12.45 5.74 -21.74
C TYR A 131 -13.90 5.29 -21.38
N TRP A 132 -14.65 4.80 -22.38
CA TRP A 132 -16.02 4.32 -22.22
C TRP A 132 -16.11 2.95 -21.54
N ASP A 133 -15.13 2.08 -21.76
CA ASP A 133 -15.05 0.78 -21.11
C ASP A 133 -14.71 0.96 -19.63
N ASP A 134 -13.88 1.94 -19.28
CA ASP A 134 -13.55 2.29 -17.90
C ASP A 134 -14.74 2.88 -17.14
N LEU A 135 -15.61 3.68 -17.79
CA LEU A 135 -16.84 4.19 -17.19
C LEU A 135 -17.86 3.08 -16.92
N ASN A 136 -18.03 2.13 -17.84
CA ASN A 136 -18.93 1.00 -17.66
C ASN A 136 -18.40 0.00 -16.62
N ALA A 137 -17.10 -0.24 -16.61
CA ALA A 137 -16.44 -1.04 -15.58
C ALA A 137 -16.48 -0.36 -14.20
N GLY A 138 -16.46 0.98 -14.16
CA GLY A 138 -16.62 1.77 -12.95
C GLY A 138 -18.01 1.62 -12.32
N ALA A 139 -19.06 1.58 -13.12
CA ALA A 139 -20.42 1.37 -12.65
C ALA A 139 -20.67 -0.06 -12.10
N ALA A 140 -20.09 -1.07 -12.76
CA ALA A 140 -20.14 -2.44 -12.29
C ALA A 140 -19.31 -2.66 -11.01
N ARG A 141 -18.14 -1.99 -10.88
CA ARG A 141 -17.33 -1.99 -9.65
C ARG A 141 -18.05 -1.32 -8.49
N GLY A 142 -18.80 -0.24 -8.72
CA GLY A 142 -19.57 0.43 -7.68
C GLY A 142 -20.60 -0.49 -7.00
N GLN A 143 -21.21 -1.42 -7.73
CA GLN A 143 -22.10 -2.44 -7.17
C GLN A 143 -21.33 -3.51 -6.41
N ALA A 144 -20.23 -4.02 -6.97
CA ALA A 144 -19.37 -5.01 -6.32
C ALA A 144 -18.66 -4.40 -5.09
N GLU A 145 -18.29 -3.11 -5.11
CA GLU A 145 -17.77 -2.41 -3.93
C GLU A 145 -18.80 -2.24 -2.82
N GLN A 146 -20.08 -2.02 -3.14
CA GLN A 146 -21.14 -1.96 -2.13
C GLN A 146 -21.38 -3.32 -1.45
N GLU A 147 -21.34 -4.39 -2.22
CA GLU A 147 -21.42 -5.76 -1.68
C GLU A 147 -20.18 -6.12 -0.86
N ALA A 148 -18.99 -5.81 -1.36
CA ALA A 148 -17.73 -5.99 -0.65
C ALA A 148 -17.62 -5.12 0.62
N LEU A 149 -18.18 -3.90 0.63
CA LEU A 149 -18.25 -3.04 1.80
C LEU A 149 -19.20 -3.60 2.88
N ALA A 150 -20.30 -4.24 2.48
CA ALA A 150 -21.20 -4.91 3.41
C ALA A 150 -20.52 -6.12 4.07
N GLU A 151 -19.84 -6.95 3.29
CA GLU A 151 -19.06 -8.09 3.77
C GLU A 151 -17.86 -7.64 4.64
N GLN A 152 -17.14 -6.59 4.22
CA GLN A 152 -16.07 -5.97 5.01
C GLN A 152 -16.56 -5.38 6.33
N SER A 153 -17.81 -4.89 6.42
CA SER A 153 -18.34 -4.34 7.66
C SER A 153 -18.51 -5.40 8.76
N GLU A 154 -18.85 -6.62 8.39
CA GLU A 154 -18.93 -7.76 9.32
C GLU A 154 -17.53 -8.22 9.75
N LEU A 155 -16.61 -8.36 8.81
CA LEU A 155 -15.21 -8.72 9.07
C LEU A 155 -14.52 -7.69 9.98
N VAL A 156 -14.73 -6.39 9.70
CA VAL A 156 -14.20 -5.29 10.53
C VAL A 156 -14.79 -5.31 11.93
N THR A 157 -16.08 -5.59 12.05
CA THR A 157 -16.76 -5.68 13.35
C THR A 157 -16.21 -6.84 14.18
N ASP A 158 -15.93 -7.96 13.54
CA ASP A 158 -15.35 -9.13 14.20
C ASP A 158 -13.87 -8.94 14.54
N ALA A 159 -13.11 -8.32 13.67
CA ALA A 159 -11.72 -7.92 13.93
C ALA A 159 -11.62 -6.92 15.10
N LEU A 160 -12.53 -5.95 15.19
CA LEU A 160 -12.63 -5.05 16.35
C LEU A 160 -12.96 -5.78 17.64
N ARG A 161 -13.86 -6.76 17.61
CA ARG A 161 -14.19 -7.59 18.78
C ARG A 161 -13.00 -8.43 19.23
N ARG A 162 -12.25 -9.05 18.29
CA ARG A 162 -11.02 -9.79 18.57
C ARG A 162 -9.93 -8.89 19.14
N ALA A 163 -9.68 -7.73 18.52
CA ALA A 163 -8.73 -6.74 19.01
C ALA A 163 -9.06 -6.24 20.42
N ALA A 164 -10.35 -6.03 20.74
CA ALA A 164 -10.81 -5.65 22.09
C ALA A 164 -10.56 -6.77 23.11
N ARG A 165 -10.51 -8.04 22.70
CA ARG A 165 -10.17 -9.19 23.55
C ARG A 165 -8.67 -9.49 23.60
N GLY A 166 -7.85 -8.77 22.82
CA GLY A 166 -6.41 -9.00 22.73
C GLY A 166 -6.03 -10.28 21.96
N GLU A 167 -6.97 -10.84 21.21
CA GLU A 167 -6.75 -12.04 20.38
C GLU A 167 -6.08 -11.60 19.06
N PRO A 168 -4.95 -12.23 18.64
CA PRO A 168 -4.35 -11.94 17.35
C PRO A 168 -5.26 -12.40 16.21
N GLY A 169 -5.32 -11.63 15.13
CA GLY A 169 -6.00 -12.02 13.90
C GLY A 169 -5.28 -13.16 13.18
N GLU A 170 -6.00 -13.84 12.30
CA GLU A 170 -5.41 -14.87 11.43
C GLU A 170 -4.61 -14.22 10.29
N ASP A 171 -5.00 -13.00 9.87
CA ASP A 171 -4.35 -12.22 8.81
C ASP A 171 -3.75 -10.91 9.39
N PRO A 172 -2.44 -10.62 9.19
CA PRO A 172 -1.82 -9.36 9.59
C PRO A 172 -2.50 -8.11 9.01
N GLY A 173 -3.11 -8.22 7.82
CA GLY A 173 -3.87 -7.14 7.19
C GLY A 173 -5.17 -6.80 7.94
N GLU A 174 -5.86 -7.80 8.49
CA GLU A 174 -7.05 -7.59 9.35
C GLU A 174 -6.65 -6.93 10.68
N ASP A 175 -5.55 -7.35 11.30
CA ASP A 175 -5.01 -6.76 12.51
C ASP A 175 -4.64 -5.29 12.29
N LEU A 176 -4.08 -4.94 11.14
CA LEU A 176 -3.77 -3.56 10.79
C LEU A 176 -5.04 -2.71 10.64
N ARG A 177 -6.06 -3.19 9.94
CA ARG A 177 -7.35 -2.49 9.79
C ARG A 177 -8.05 -2.27 11.13
N ALA A 178 -8.06 -3.28 11.99
CA ALA A 178 -8.61 -3.17 13.35
C ALA A 178 -7.83 -2.14 14.19
N ALA A 179 -6.51 -2.13 14.10
CA ALA A 179 -5.64 -1.16 14.78
C ALA A 179 -5.85 0.27 14.24
N GLU A 180 -6.02 0.45 12.92
CA GLU A 180 -6.34 1.74 12.30
C GLU A 180 -7.65 2.33 12.84
N LEU A 181 -8.69 1.51 12.89
CA LEU A 181 -9.99 1.92 13.42
C LEU A 181 -9.91 2.27 14.91
N ALA A 182 -9.23 1.44 15.70
CA ALA A 182 -9.03 1.71 17.13
C ALA A 182 -8.26 3.02 17.35
N ALA A 183 -7.18 3.27 16.60
CA ALA A 183 -6.41 4.50 16.67
C ALA A 183 -7.23 5.73 16.20
N ALA A 184 -8.06 5.56 15.15
CA ALA A 184 -8.94 6.62 14.67
C ALA A 184 -10.01 6.98 15.72
N VAL A 185 -10.62 5.97 16.36
CA VAL A 185 -11.57 6.19 17.46
C VAL A 185 -10.89 6.91 18.61
N GLU A 186 -9.70 6.47 19.04
CA GLU A 186 -8.94 7.09 20.13
C GLU A 186 -8.63 8.57 19.85
N LEU A 187 -8.11 8.88 18.63
CA LEU A 187 -7.75 10.25 18.24
C LEU A 187 -8.96 11.17 18.02
N LEU A 188 -10.11 10.59 17.65
CA LEU A 188 -11.33 11.34 17.36
C LEU A 188 -12.33 11.34 18.53
N GLN A 189 -12.00 10.74 19.68
CA GLN A 189 -12.81 10.80 20.87
C GLN A 189 -12.94 12.25 21.39
N GLY A 190 -14.12 12.57 21.93
CA GLY A 190 -14.43 13.86 22.53
C GLY A 190 -15.30 14.77 21.66
N ALA A 191 -16.01 15.69 22.33
CA ALA A 191 -16.97 16.60 21.71
C ALA A 191 -16.32 17.58 20.71
N ARG A 192 -15.06 17.98 20.95
CA ARG A 192 -14.28 18.85 20.05
C ARG A 192 -14.06 18.26 18.65
N ASN A 193 -14.01 16.96 18.56
CA ASN A 193 -13.76 16.25 17.29
C ASN A 193 -15.06 15.79 16.60
N ALA A 194 -16.23 16.12 17.14
CA ALA A 194 -17.52 15.76 16.54
C ALA A 194 -17.65 16.22 15.07
N PRO A 195 -17.31 17.48 14.71
CA PRO A 195 -17.36 17.90 13.31
C PRO A 195 -16.37 17.14 12.41
N LEU A 196 -15.19 16.78 12.92
CA LEU A 196 -14.22 16.00 12.17
C LEU A 196 -14.71 14.56 11.91
N ARG A 197 -15.39 13.96 12.89
CA ARG A 197 -16.03 12.63 12.70
C ARG A 197 -17.11 12.67 11.63
N LEU A 198 -17.93 13.72 11.61
CA LEU A 198 -18.95 13.91 10.58
C LEU A 198 -18.33 14.07 9.19
N LEU A 199 -17.28 14.89 9.08
CA LEU A 199 -16.53 15.07 7.82
C LEU A 199 -15.91 13.76 7.31
N LEU A 200 -15.37 12.93 8.22
CA LEU A 200 -14.79 11.64 7.85
C LEU A 200 -15.84 10.59 7.48
N ALA A 201 -17.02 10.62 8.12
CA ALA A 201 -18.14 9.74 7.78
C ALA A 201 -18.71 10.02 6.39
N HIS A 202 -18.72 11.31 5.97
CA HIS A 202 -19.24 11.77 4.69
C HIS A 202 -18.14 12.39 3.82
N ARG A 203 -17.01 11.69 3.73
CA ARG A 203 -15.77 12.22 3.13
C ARG A 203 -15.95 12.71 1.70
N GLY A 204 -16.60 11.93 0.84
CA GLY A 204 -16.86 12.32 -0.55
C GLY A 204 -17.72 13.57 -0.68
N GLU A 205 -18.81 13.61 0.06
CA GLU A 205 -19.73 14.74 0.09
C GLU A 205 -19.07 16.00 0.68
N ALA A 206 -18.23 15.84 1.73
CA ALA A 206 -17.49 16.92 2.33
C ALA A 206 -16.51 17.58 1.35
N TYR A 207 -15.81 16.81 0.53
CA TYR A 207 -14.94 17.35 -0.52
C TYR A 207 -15.73 18.16 -1.56
N VAL A 208 -16.86 17.62 -2.05
CA VAL A 208 -17.71 18.28 -3.04
C VAL A 208 -18.28 19.59 -2.48
N LEU A 209 -18.83 19.55 -1.26
CA LEU A 209 -19.38 20.74 -0.61
C LEU A 209 -18.30 21.80 -0.35
N THR A 210 -17.12 21.40 0.10
CA THR A 210 -15.98 22.29 0.33
C THR A 210 -15.54 22.96 -0.98
N PHE A 211 -15.48 22.21 -2.06
CA PHE A 211 -15.15 22.74 -3.39
C PHE A 211 -16.18 23.77 -3.86
N ILE A 212 -17.48 23.44 -3.78
CA ILE A 212 -18.57 24.34 -4.18
C ILE A 212 -18.55 25.61 -3.33
N ALA A 213 -18.40 25.49 -2.01
CA ALA A 213 -18.35 26.63 -1.09
C ALA A 213 -17.14 27.53 -1.35
N SER A 214 -15.96 26.94 -1.55
CA SER A 214 -14.73 27.65 -1.86
C SER A 214 -14.82 28.40 -3.18
N PHE A 215 -15.30 27.74 -4.23
CA PHE A 215 -15.47 28.34 -5.54
C PHE A 215 -16.56 29.41 -5.55
N GLY A 216 -17.71 29.14 -4.93
CA GLY A 216 -18.83 30.07 -4.83
C GLY A 216 -18.46 31.36 -4.10
N LEU A 217 -17.79 31.24 -2.94
CA LEU A 217 -17.32 32.39 -2.18
C LEU A 217 -16.30 33.23 -2.98
N ASN A 218 -15.34 32.55 -3.63
CA ASN A 218 -14.34 33.25 -4.43
C ASN A 218 -14.99 34.04 -5.58
N LYS A 219 -15.94 33.44 -6.31
CA LYS A 219 -16.70 34.09 -7.36
C LYS A 219 -17.53 35.29 -6.84
N ALA A 220 -18.18 35.12 -5.70
CA ALA A 220 -19.00 36.20 -5.09
C ALA A 220 -18.12 37.38 -4.67
N LEU A 221 -16.94 37.14 -4.09
CA LEU A 221 -16.01 38.18 -3.65
C LEU A 221 -15.39 38.93 -4.84
N VAL A 222 -15.05 38.25 -5.90
CA VAL A 222 -14.54 38.85 -7.14
C VAL A 222 -15.63 39.66 -7.84
N TRP A 223 -16.86 39.13 -7.89
CA TRP A 223 -17.99 39.82 -8.58
C TRP A 223 -18.47 41.05 -7.80
N SER A 224 -18.35 41.04 -6.47
CA SER A 224 -18.68 42.22 -5.62
C SER A 224 -17.64 43.35 -5.73
N GLY A 225 -16.51 43.14 -6.42
CA GLY A 225 -15.44 44.13 -6.57
C GLY A 225 -14.66 44.42 -5.27
N VAL A 226 -14.86 43.60 -4.23
CA VAL A 226 -14.19 43.78 -2.94
C VAL A 226 -12.73 43.37 -3.02
N LEU A 227 -12.42 42.33 -3.84
CA LEU A 227 -11.06 41.77 -3.97
C LEU A 227 -10.83 41.31 -5.42
N ASP A 228 -9.68 41.64 -6.00
CA ASP A 228 -9.28 41.17 -7.34
C ASP A 228 -8.92 39.67 -7.33
N PHE A 229 -8.40 39.18 -6.21
CA PHE A 229 -8.09 37.78 -5.95
C PHE A 229 -8.33 37.46 -4.47
N SER A 230 -9.01 36.35 -4.18
CA SER A 230 -9.33 35.98 -2.79
C SER A 230 -8.77 34.63 -2.41
N LEU A 231 -7.94 34.61 -1.35
CA LEU A 231 -7.47 33.38 -0.69
C LEU A 231 -8.47 32.84 0.34
N TRP A 232 -9.55 33.59 0.65
CA TRP A 232 -10.53 33.22 1.67
C TRP A 232 -11.24 31.90 1.38
N GLY A 233 -11.39 31.54 0.11
CA GLY A 233 -11.94 30.25 -0.28
C GLY A 233 -11.14 29.05 0.26
N TRP A 234 -9.84 29.21 0.49
CA TRP A 234 -8.99 28.16 1.06
C TRP A 234 -9.31 27.82 2.50
N LEU A 235 -9.92 28.74 3.26
CA LEU A 235 -10.31 28.47 4.65
C LEU A 235 -11.32 27.32 4.78
N PHE A 236 -12.15 27.07 3.76
CA PHE A 236 -13.07 25.94 3.76
C PHE A 236 -12.34 24.58 3.71
N TRP A 237 -11.10 24.57 3.22
CA TRP A 237 -10.30 23.35 3.14
C TRP A 237 -9.64 22.98 4.48
N VAL A 238 -9.47 23.94 5.39
CA VAL A 238 -8.77 23.70 6.66
C VAL A 238 -9.41 22.57 7.47
N PRO A 239 -10.73 22.48 7.69
CA PRO A 239 -11.33 21.36 8.41
C PRO A 239 -11.08 20.01 7.74
N VAL A 240 -11.15 19.96 6.40
CA VAL A 240 -10.91 18.74 5.62
C VAL A 240 -9.45 18.33 5.73
N LEU A 241 -8.50 19.26 5.58
CA LEU A 241 -7.07 18.99 5.73
C LEU A 241 -6.71 18.52 7.14
N VAL A 242 -7.34 19.11 8.17
CA VAL A 242 -7.14 18.67 9.56
C VAL A 242 -7.69 17.25 9.75
N ALA A 243 -8.87 16.94 9.20
CA ALA A 243 -9.45 15.60 9.28
C ALA A 243 -8.55 14.57 8.60
N GLU A 244 -8.02 14.88 7.42
CA GLU A 244 -7.06 14.05 6.69
C GLU A 244 -5.75 13.85 7.46
N ALA A 245 -5.20 14.92 8.05
CA ALA A 245 -3.98 14.83 8.84
C ALA A 245 -4.18 13.91 10.06
N LYS A 246 -5.34 14.00 10.73
CA LYS A 246 -5.69 13.12 11.85
C LYS A 246 -5.83 11.66 11.41
N LEU A 247 -6.46 11.41 10.26
CA LEU A 247 -6.58 10.06 9.72
C LEU A 247 -5.21 9.47 9.38
N ARG A 248 -4.34 10.25 8.72
CA ARG A 248 -2.95 9.82 8.44
C ARG A 248 -2.17 9.55 9.74
N GLN A 249 -2.36 10.35 10.76
CA GLN A 249 -1.76 10.11 12.08
C GLN A 249 -2.26 8.79 12.69
N ALA A 250 -3.57 8.51 12.63
CA ALA A 250 -4.15 7.27 13.10
C ALA A 250 -3.55 6.04 12.39
N LYS A 251 -3.45 6.11 11.06
CA LYS A 251 -2.84 5.04 10.25
C LYS A 251 -1.38 4.77 10.65
N ARG A 252 -0.57 5.82 10.79
CA ARG A 252 0.83 5.68 11.23
C ARG A 252 0.95 5.03 12.61
N LEU A 253 0.12 5.45 13.57
CA LEU A 253 0.12 4.87 14.92
C LEU A 253 -0.31 3.40 14.91
N ALA A 254 -1.33 3.06 14.13
CA ALA A 254 -1.79 1.69 13.97
C ALA A 254 -0.69 0.81 13.38
N GLN A 255 -0.09 1.25 12.29
CA GLN A 255 1.00 0.55 11.62
C GLN A 255 2.18 0.29 12.58
N GLN A 256 2.62 1.31 13.32
CA GLN A 256 3.69 1.16 14.32
C GLN A 256 3.33 0.14 15.40
N ARG A 257 2.07 0.15 15.91
CA ARG A 257 1.61 -0.81 16.93
C ARG A 257 1.61 -2.24 16.40
N VAL A 258 1.17 -2.45 15.15
CA VAL A 258 1.13 -3.79 14.55
C VAL A 258 2.53 -4.28 14.23
N ILE A 259 3.40 -3.45 13.65
CA ILE A 259 4.81 -3.78 13.41
C ILE A 259 5.51 -4.17 14.70
N ALA A 260 5.36 -3.38 15.78
CA ALA A 260 5.95 -3.70 17.07
C ALA A 260 5.46 -5.05 17.63
N ARG A 261 4.17 -5.40 17.42
CA ARG A 261 3.61 -6.68 17.81
C ARG A 261 4.21 -7.85 17.02
N ILE A 262 4.34 -7.68 15.69
CA ILE A 262 4.97 -8.68 14.83
C ILE A 262 6.44 -8.89 15.24
N GLN A 263 7.18 -7.81 15.46
CA GLN A 263 8.57 -7.89 15.91
C GLN A 263 8.69 -8.62 17.24
N ALA A 264 7.88 -8.25 18.24
CA ALA A 264 7.91 -8.92 19.55
C ALA A 264 7.63 -10.43 19.44
N ARG A 265 6.70 -10.85 18.57
CA ARG A 265 6.42 -12.27 18.33
C ARG A 265 7.63 -13.00 17.74
N HIS A 266 8.32 -12.37 16.79
CA HIS A 266 9.50 -12.96 16.17
C HIS A 266 10.71 -12.99 17.11
N ASP A 267 10.85 -11.99 17.98
CA ASP A 267 11.90 -11.97 19.02
C ASP A 267 11.69 -13.10 20.03
N GLU A 268 10.44 -13.38 20.41
CA GLU A 268 10.09 -14.54 21.27
C GLU A 268 10.44 -15.88 20.60
N MET A 269 10.37 -15.96 19.27
CA MET A 269 10.79 -17.14 18.49
C MET A 269 12.30 -17.21 18.23
N GLY A 270 13.08 -16.22 18.73
CA GLY A 270 14.54 -16.17 18.61
C GLY A 270 15.05 -15.69 17.25
N LEU A 271 14.24 -14.96 16.50
CA LEU A 271 14.67 -14.33 15.25
C LEU A 271 15.53 -13.08 15.54
N PRO A 272 16.68 -12.88 14.87
CA PRO A 272 17.55 -11.73 15.13
C PRO A 272 16.83 -10.40 14.89
N ASP A 273 17.13 -9.44 15.77
CA ASP A 273 16.56 -8.10 15.73
C ASP A 273 16.94 -7.40 14.42
N SER A 274 15.93 -7.05 13.61
CA SER A 274 16.09 -6.33 12.36
C SER A 274 16.19 -4.82 12.62
N GLN A 275 17.16 -4.39 13.42
CA GLN A 275 17.41 -2.95 13.56
C GLN A 275 18.05 -2.40 12.27
N PRO A 276 17.44 -1.41 11.62
CA PRO A 276 18.06 -0.74 10.48
C PRO A 276 19.40 -0.10 10.94
N GLU A 277 20.45 -0.30 10.18
CA GLU A 277 21.82 0.22 10.43
C GLU A 277 21.92 1.75 10.51
N SER A 278 20.82 2.50 10.45
CA SER A 278 20.80 3.98 10.50
C SER A 278 21.35 4.60 11.79
N LYS A 279 21.90 3.81 12.72
CA LYS A 279 22.57 4.31 13.95
C LYS A 279 24.08 4.14 13.98
N ARG A 280 24.72 3.80 12.86
CA ARG A 280 26.20 3.67 12.78
C ARG A 280 26.83 4.61 11.77
N LEU A 281 26.47 5.88 11.78
CA LEU A 281 27.26 6.96 11.16
C LEU A 281 27.31 8.15 12.10
#